data_ed1689f096db0e45c22521b871ce9296
#
_entry.id   ed1689f096db0e45c22521b871ce9296
#
_cell.length_a   1.000
_cell.length_b   1.000
_cell.length_c   1.000
_cell.angle_alpha   90.00
_cell.angle_beta   90.00
_cell.angle_gamma   90.00
#
_symmetry.space_group_name_H-M   'P 1'
#
loop_
_entity.id
_entity.type
_entity.pdbx_description
1 polymer ?
#
loop_
_entity_poly.entity_id
_entity_poly.type
_entity_poly.pdbx_seq_one_letter_code
_entity_poly.pdbx_strand_id
1 'polypeptide(L)'
;MTQTTQAVLRALLEDPKKDLYGLEICAATGLPSGTVHPILARFEALGWLDSAWEQVDPQKVGRPRRRYYRLNERGLALARVSLAEAYARRSHTMGRLRPIGETS
;
A
#
# COMPACT_ATOMS: atom_id res chain seq x y z
N MET A 1 -6.49 -3.43 -10.17
CA MET A 1 -5.96 -2.65 -9.02
C MET A 1 -5.55 -1.27 -9.51
N THR A 2 -6.02 -0.23 -8.85
CA THR A 2 -5.72 1.15 -9.24
C THR A 2 -4.27 1.53 -8.93
N GLN A 3 -3.78 2.59 -9.58
CA GLN A 3 -2.42 3.11 -9.34
C GLN A 3 -2.23 3.53 -7.89
N THR A 4 -3.24 4.17 -7.29
CA THR A 4 -3.17 4.61 -5.89
C THR A 4 -3.10 3.41 -4.95
N THR A 5 -3.89 2.37 -5.20
CA THR A 5 -3.87 1.13 -4.42
C THR A 5 -2.51 0.45 -4.51
N GLN A 6 -1.93 0.38 -5.71
CA GLN A 6 -0.60 -0.19 -5.93
C GLN A 6 0.47 0.58 -5.18
N ALA A 7 0.39 1.92 -5.16
CA ALA A 7 1.35 2.76 -4.45
C ALA A 7 1.32 2.47 -2.95
N VAL A 8 0.14 2.32 -2.36
CA VAL A 8 0.00 1.98 -0.93
C VAL A 8 0.59 0.59 -0.65
N LEU A 9 0.30 -0.40 -1.49
CA LEU A 9 0.88 -1.74 -1.33
C LEU A 9 2.40 -1.73 -1.41
N ARG A 10 2.96 -0.98 -2.37
CA ARG A 10 4.42 -0.87 -2.50
C ARG A 10 5.04 -0.26 -1.24
N ALA A 11 4.41 0.76 -0.67
CA ALA A 11 4.90 1.38 0.57
C ALA A 11 4.90 0.38 1.73
N LEU A 12 3.86 -0.43 1.84
CA LEU A 12 3.76 -1.46 2.88
C LEU A 12 4.76 -2.60 2.66
N LEU A 13 5.09 -2.91 1.41
CA LEU A 13 6.02 -3.99 1.06
C LEU A 13 7.48 -3.59 1.15
N GLU A 14 7.79 -2.31 1.14
CA GLU A 14 9.17 -1.81 1.18
C GLU A 14 9.90 -2.30 2.43
N ASP A 15 9.23 -2.29 3.57
CA ASP A 15 9.72 -2.91 4.80
C ASP A 15 8.54 -3.62 5.48
N PRO A 16 8.26 -4.88 5.09
CA PRO A 16 7.04 -5.55 5.52
C PRO A 16 6.98 -5.87 7.01
N LYS A 17 8.09 -5.80 7.72
CA LYS A 17 8.13 -6.03 9.16
C LYS A 17 7.92 -4.74 9.96
N LYS A 18 7.96 -3.60 9.31
CA LYS A 18 7.80 -2.31 9.96
C LYS A 18 6.33 -1.94 10.10
N ASP A 19 5.96 -1.46 11.28
CA ASP A 19 4.65 -0.88 11.50
C ASP A 19 4.66 0.56 10.95
N LEU A 20 3.70 0.89 10.09
CA LEU A 20 3.58 2.21 9.48
C LEU A 20 2.27 2.85 9.91
N TYR A 21 2.31 4.12 10.29
CA TYR A 21 1.08 4.85 10.53
C TYR A 21 0.67 5.67 9.30
N GLY A 22 -0.59 6.11 9.28
CA GLY A 22 -1.19 6.69 8.07
C GLY A 22 -0.38 7.81 7.44
N LEU A 23 0.16 8.74 8.23
CA LEU A 23 0.94 9.86 7.69
C LEU A 23 2.25 9.40 7.05
N GLU A 24 2.89 8.35 7.57
CA GLU A 24 4.08 7.77 6.94
C GLU A 24 3.74 7.20 5.57
N ILE A 25 2.60 6.54 5.46
CA ILE A 25 2.15 5.98 4.17
C ILE A 25 1.82 7.11 3.20
N CYS A 26 1.17 8.17 3.67
CA CYS A 26 0.90 9.35 2.86
C CYS A 26 2.21 9.96 2.34
N ALA A 27 3.21 10.12 3.21
CA ALA A 27 4.51 10.67 2.82
C ALA A 27 5.22 9.78 1.81
N ALA A 28 5.20 8.45 2.01
CA ALA A 28 5.85 7.50 1.12
C ALA A 28 5.21 7.43 -0.27
N THR A 29 3.90 7.64 -0.35
CA THR A 29 3.14 7.51 -1.61
C THR A 29 2.89 8.85 -2.30
N GLY A 30 2.99 9.96 -1.57
CA GLY A 30 2.58 11.27 -2.07
C GLY A 30 1.06 11.44 -2.14
N LEU A 31 0.29 10.52 -1.54
CA LEU A 31 -1.17 10.55 -1.59
C LEU A 31 -1.75 11.21 -0.35
N PRO A 32 -2.88 11.90 -0.49
CA PRO A 32 -3.56 12.49 0.67
C PRO A 32 -4.22 11.43 1.54
N SER A 33 -4.44 11.75 2.82
CA SER A 33 -5.04 10.83 3.78
C SER A 33 -6.44 10.36 3.36
N GLY A 34 -7.21 11.22 2.70
CA GLY A 34 -8.54 10.87 2.19
C GLY A 34 -8.52 9.77 1.13
N THR A 35 -7.37 9.55 0.48
CA THR A 35 -7.17 8.46 -0.47
C THR A 35 -6.57 7.23 0.22
N VAL A 36 -5.61 7.44 1.11
CA VAL A 36 -4.88 6.34 1.78
C VAL A 36 -5.77 5.58 2.76
N HIS A 37 -6.52 6.26 3.61
CA HIS A 37 -7.31 5.59 4.65
C HIS A 37 -8.37 4.63 4.12
N PRO A 38 -9.14 4.95 3.07
CA PRO A 38 -10.07 3.97 2.50
C PRO A 38 -9.38 2.72 1.94
N ILE A 39 -8.18 2.88 1.39
CA ILE A 39 -7.39 1.76 0.87
C ILE A 39 -6.94 0.86 2.02
N LEU A 40 -6.43 1.45 3.11
CA LEU A 40 -6.03 0.69 4.29
C LEU A 40 -7.22 -0.05 4.91
N ALA A 41 -8.37 0.60 5.00
CA ALA A 41 -9.58 -0.01 5.52
C ALA A 41 -10.01 -1.22 4.69
N ARG A 42 -9.89 -1.14 3.37
CA ARG A 42 -10.19 -2.24 2.47
C ARG A 42 -9.25 -3.42 2.70
N PHE A 43 -7.95 -3.17 2.81
CA PHE A 43 -6.98 -4.24 3.04
C PHE A 43 -7.16 -4.88 4.42
N GLU A 44 -7.53 -4.08 5.43
CA GLU A 44 -7.83 -4.61 6.75
C GLU A 44 -9.08 -5.49 6.70
N ALA A 45 -10.11 -5.08 5.99
CA ALA A 45 -11.33 -5.86 5.80
C ALA A 45 -11.08 -7.16 5.05
N LEU A 46 -10.12 -7.17 4.12
CA LEU A 46 -9.71 -8.38 3.39
C LEU A 46 -8.84 -9.32 4.23
N GLY A 47 -8.45 -8.89 5.42
CA GLY A 47 -7.57 -9.68 6.27
C GLY A 47 -6.10 -9.63 5.87
N TRP A 48 -5.69 -8.65 5.08
CA TRP A 48 -4.29 -8.48 4.63
C TRP A 48 -3.46 -7.68 5.61
N LEU A 49 -4.10 -6.77 6.37
CA LEU A 49 -3.43 -5.87 7.30
C LEU A 49 -3.86 -6.17 8.73
N ASP A 50 -2.90 -6.16 9.62
CA ASP A 50 -3.14 -6.03 11.04
C ASP A 50 -2.94 -4.57 11.42
N SER A 51 -3.74 -4.09 12.36
CA SER A 51 -3.62 -2.73 12.86
C SER A 51 -3.69 -2.71 14.39
N ALA A 52 -3.07 -1.69 14.97
CA ALA A 52 -3.04 -1.52 16.42
C ALA A 52 -2.86 -0.04 16.75
N TRP A 53 -3.43 0.36 17.88
CA TRP A 53 -3.23 1.69 18.41
C TRP A 53 -1.90 1.77 19.12
N GLU A 54 -1.25 2.92 18.97
CA GLU A 54 -0.01 3.24 19.69
C GLU A 54 -0.22 3.14 21.20
N GLN A 55 0.73 2.53 21.89
CA GLN A 55 0.68 2.32 23.36
C GLN A 55 1.32 3.50 24.08
N VAL A 56 0.73 4.70 23.96
CA VAL A 56 1.21 5.92 24.59
C VAL A 56 0.05 6.69 25.21
N ASP A 57 0.37 7.54 26.17
CA ASP A 57 -0.60 8.49 26.73
C ASP A 57 -0.64 9.72 25.81
N PRO A 58 -1.78 10.03 25.17
CA PRO A 58 -1.87 11.18 24.26
C PRO A 58 -1.53 12.51 24.92
N GLN A 59 -1.86 12.66 26.21
CA GLN A 59 -1.56 13.88 26.94
C GLN A 59 -0.06 14.07 27.14
N LYS A 60 0.67 12.98 27.41
CA LYS A 60 2.12 13.02 27.63
C LYS A 60 2.89 13.29 26.36
N VAL A 61 2.46 12.72 25.24
CA VAL A 61 3.14 12.92 23.95
C VAL A 61 2.65 14.17 23.22
N GLY A 62 1.58 14.80 23.70
CA GLY A 62 1.07 16.04 23.12
C GLY A 62 0.39 15.90 21.76
N ARG A 63 -0.11 14.72 21.45
CA ARG A 63 -0.83 14.43 20.21
C ARG A 63 -1.72 13.19 20.37
N PRO A 64 -2.72 13.00 19.48
CA PRO A 64 -3.53 11.78 19.50
C PRO A 64 -2.68 10.53 19.27
N ARG A 65 -3.17 9.40 19.74
CA ARG A 65 -2.55 8.11 19.44
C ARG A 65 -2.57 7.86 17.96
N ARG A 66 -1.50 7.24 17.45
CA ARG A 66 -1.39 6.82 16.06
C ARG A 66 -1.92 5.41 15.91
N ARG A 67 -2.55 5.14 14.76
CA ARG A 67 -2.91 3.78 14.37
C ARG A 67 -1.85 3.26 13.42
N TYR A 68 -1.25 2.13 13.77
CA TYR A 68 -0.21 1.49 12.98
C TYR A 68 -0.77 0.34 12.18
N TYR A 69 -0.22 0.12 11.01
CA TYR A 69 -0.62 -0.92 10.07
C TYR A 69 0.58 -1.71 9.62
N ARG A 70 0.39 -3.01 9.45
CA ARG A 70 1.41 -3.91 8.93
C ARG A 70 0.74 -5.03 8.14
N LEU A 71 1.35 -5.43 7.01
CA LEU A 71 0.91 -6.61 6.28
C LEU A 71 1.18 -7.86 7.14
N ASN A 72 0.16 -8.70 7.30
CA ASN A 72 0.36 -10.01 7.90
C ASN A 72 0.90 -10.98 6.84
N GLU A 73 1.17 -12.24 7.21
CA GLU A 73 1.74 -13.22 6.27
C GLU A 73 0.89 -13.42 5.04
N ARG A 74 -0.42 -13.53 5.22
CA ARG A 74 -1.36 -13.68 4.11
C ARG A 74 -1.34 -12.44 3.21
N GLY A 75 -1.39 -11.26 3.80
CA GLY A 75 -1.36 -10.00 3.07
C GLY A 75 -0.06 -9.82 2.31
N LEU A 76 1.06 -10.19 2.92
CA LEU A 76 2.37 -10.12 2.28
C LEU A 76 2.41 -10.97 1.00
N ALA A 77 1.96 -12.21 1.07
CA ALA A 77 1.94 -13.11 -0.08
C ALA A 77 0.99 -12.60 -1.17
N LEU A 78 -0.23 -12.23 -0.80
CA LEU A 78 -1.24 -11.77 -1.75
C LEU A 78 -0.90 -10.41 -2.36
N ALA A 79 -0.29 -9.51 -1.59
CA ALA A 79 0.15 -8.21 -2.09
C ALA A 79 1.21 -8.37 -3.17
N ARG A 80 2.18 -9.26 -2.96
CA ARG A 80 3.23 -9.54 -3.94
C ARG A 80 2.66 -10.09 -5.24
N VAL A 81 1.73 -11.05 -5.14
CA VAL A 81 1.06 -11.63 -6.31
C VAL A 81 0.26 -10.56 -7.05
N SER A 82 -0.52 -9.76 -6.32
CA SER A 82 -1.37 -8.73 -6.93
C SER A 82 -0.56 -7.67 -7.66
N LEU A 83 0.57 -7.23 -7.08
CA LEU A 83 1.45 -6.27 -7.74
C LEU A 83 2.14 -6.86 -8.95
N ALA A 84 2.57 -8.11 -8.88
CA ALA A 84 3.19 -8.80 -10.01
C ALA A 84 2.20 -8.91 -11.19
N GLU A 85 0.95 -9.28 -10.90
CA GLU A 85 -0.11 -9.36 -11.91
C GLU A 85 -0.41 -7.98 -12.53
N ALA A 86 -0.49 -6.95 -11.70
CA ALA A 86 -0.73 -5.58 -12.17
C ALA A 86 0.42 -5.11 -13.07
N TYR A 87 1.66 -5.40 -12.70
CA TYR A 87 2.84 -5.07 -13.50
C TYR A 87 2.81 -5.81 -14.83
N ALA A 88 2.50 -7.09 -14.83
CA ALA A 88 2.42 -7.90 -16.05
C ALA A 88 1.37 -7.38 -17.02
N ARG A 89 0.18 -7.03 -16.52
CA ARG A 89 -0.88 -6.45 -17.36
C ARG A 89 -0.45 -5.12 -17.97
N ARG A 90 0.18 -4.27 -17.18
CA ARG A 90 0.66 -2.96 -17.63
C ARG A 90 1.74 -3.12 -18.70
N SER A 91 2.71 -3.98 -18.49
CA SER A 91 3.77 -4.26 -19.45
C SER A 91 3.22 -4.82 -20.75
N HIS A 92 2.25 -5.73 -20.67
CA HIS A 92 1.60 -6.31 -21.84
C HIS A 92 0.84 -5.25 -22.64
N THR A 93 0.09 -4.39 -21.95
CA THR A 93 -0.64 -3.29 -22.59
C THR A 93 0.32 -2.32 -23.26
N MET A 94 1.40 -1.96 -22.63
CA MET A 94 2.42 -1.08 -23.22
C MET A 94 3.06 -1.72 -24.45
N GLY A 95 3.32 -3.02 -24.42
CA GLY A 95 3.84 -3.74 -25.57
C GLY A 95 2.88 -3.71 -26.77
N ARG A 96 1.58 -3.79 -26.53
CA ARG A 96 0.56 -3.71 -27.57
C ARG A 96 0.49 -2.33 -28.23
N LEU A 97 0.87 -1.30 -27.50
CA LEU A 97 0.81 0.07 -27.99
C LEU A 97 2.07 0.50 -28.73
N ARG A 98 3.03 -0.39 -28.92
CA ARG A 98 4.24 -0.07 -29.68
C ARG A 98 3.90 0.23 -31.14
N PRO A 99 4.55 1.24 -31.72
CA PRO A 99 4.41 1.50 -33.13
C PRO A 99 4.84 0.29 -33.98
N ILE A 100 4.15 0.06 -35.07
CA ILE A 100 4.42 -1.09 -35.97
C ILE A 100 5.86 -1.08 -36.46
N GLY A 101 6.42 0.08 -36.72
CA GLY A 101 7.81 0.23 -37.20
C GLY A 101 8.87 -0.29 -36.25
N GLU A 102 8.56 -0.50 -35.00
CA GLU A 102 9.52 -1.02 -34.01
C GLU A 102 9.62 -2.54 -34.00
N THR A 103 8.76 -3.20 -34.70
CA THR A 103 8.68 -4.68 -34.70
C THR A 103 9.59 -5.35 -35.70
N SER A 104 10.26 -4.59 -36.48
CA SER A 104 11.16 -5.12 -37.51
C SER A 104 12.43 -5.73 -36.93
#